data_2af2c4c4f592015bd52e97d27f560da7
#
_entry.id   2af2c4c4f592015bd52e97d27f560da7
#
_cell.length_a   1.000
_cell.length_b   1.000
_cell.length_c   1.000
_cell.angle_alpha   90.00
_cell.angle_beta   90.00
_cell.angle_gamma   90.00
#
_symmetry.space_group_name_H-M   'P 1'
#
loop_
_entity.id
_entity.type
_entity.pdbx_description
1 polymer ?
#
loop_
_entity_poly.entity_id
_entity_poly.type
_entity_poly.pdbx_seq_one_letter_code
_entity_poly.pdbx_strand_id
1 'polypeptide(L)'
;MDLNSIKTEQRNSRTAQIDTMSTLSMVKLISEEDKKVAAAVGAEAEHIAQAVDVIAAQLKQGGRLVYSGCGTSGRLGVLDAVECPPTYSTDPGEVIGLIAGGNEAIFRAKEGAEDDEALGAEDLKKIGFGSKDVLVGIAASGRTPYVLGAMNYARKQGAHVIGISCNPGSQVEKTAEIAITPTPGPEVVTGSTRMKSGTAQKMVLNMLSTGAMIKLGKVYGNLMVDVKPTNAKLVERCKRIVCEATGVDYDTATEALEKCGYRAKVAIVMLKTGSDVHEAEQRLEAHEGRVAQAVGEN
;
A
#
# COMPACT_ATOMS: atom_id res chain seq x y z
N MET A 1 -2.87 -15.00 28.65
CA MET A 1 -2.11 -14.14 27.72
C MET A 1 -1.45 -13.04 28.55
N ASP A 2 -0.12 -12.90 28.48
CA ASP A 2 0.58 -11.82 29.20
C ASP A 2 0.57 -10.54 28.32
N LEU A 3 -0.34 -9.62 28.63
CA LEU A 3 -0.46 -8.33 27.92
C LEU A 3 0.73 -7.39 28.21
N ASN A 4 1.44 -7.60 29.33
CA ASN A 4 2.56 -6.73 29.71
C ASN A 4 3.75 -6.86 28.77
N SER A 5 3.88 -8.00 28.09
CA SER A 5 4.94 -8.23 27.09
C SER A 5 4.67 -7.56 25.74
N ILE A 6 3.45 -7.04 25.50
CA ILE A 6 3.01 -6.45 24.23
C ILE A 6 3.21 -4.94 24.29
N LYS A 7 4.10 -4.39 23.46
CA LYS A 7 4.41 -2.95 23.46
C LYS A 7 3.21 -2.07 23.17
N THR A 8 2.31 -2.50 22.30
CA THR A 8 1.08 -1.76 21.97
C THR A 8 0.06 -1.72 23.09
N GLU A 9 0.17 -2.61 24.11
CA GLU A 9 -0.67 -2.66 25.29
C GLU A 9 -0.05 -1.92 26.50
N GLN A 10 1.21 -1.52 26.38
CA GLN A 10 1.88 -0.77 27.47
C GLN A 10 1.27 0.60 27.66
N ARG A 11 1.26 1.06 28.90
CA ARG A 11 0.78 2.40 29.24
C ARG A 11 1.82 3.46 28.85
N ASN A 12 1.40 4.52 28.19
CA ASN A 12 2.25 5.66 27.88
C ASN A 12 2.32 6.59 29.09
N SER A 13 3.47 6.67 29.74
CA SER A 13 3.66 7.50 30.94
C SER A 13 3.49 9.00 30.67
N ARG A 14 3.80 9.47 29.47
CA ARG A 14 3.63 10.89 29.08
C ARG A 14 2.17 11.33 29.00
N THR A 15 1.26 10.38 28.74
CA THR A 15 -0.17 10.66 28.55
C THR A 15 -1.03 10.19 29.73
N ALA A 16 -0.40 9.84 30.86
CA ALA A 16 -1.07 9.23 32.01
C ALA A 16 -2.20 10.11 32.64
N GLN A 17 -2.18 11.41 32.37
CA GLN A 17 -3.17 12.38 32.88
C GLN A 17 -3.83 13.16 31.74
N ILE A 18 -3.92 12.58 30.55
CA ILE A 18 -4.41 13.27 29.36
C ILE A 18 -5.88 13.71 29.48
N ASP A 19 -6.67 12.99 30.26
CA ASP A 19 -8.08 13.22 30.54
C ASP A 19 -8.33 14.51 31.34
N THR A 20 -7.33 14.99 32.06
CA THR A 20 -7.42 16.23 32.88
C THR A 20 -6.81 17.46 32.20
N MET A 21 -6.21 17.28 31.01
CA MET A 21 -5.57 18.36 30.27
C MET A 21 -6.56 19.30 29.58
N SER A 22 -6.15 20.55 29.37
CA SER A 22 -6.89 21.43 28.45
C SER A 22 -6.86 20.84 27.02
N THR A 23 -7.90 21.08 26.22
CA THR A 23 -7.97 20.59 24.82
C THR A 23 -6.72 20.93 24.02
N LEU A 24 -6.21 22.15 24.14
CA LEU A 24 -4.99 22.56 23.43
C LEU A 24 -3.76 21.73 23.86
N SER A 25 -3.60 21.52 25.18
CA SER A 25 -2.48 20.73 25.71
C SER A 25 -2.58 19.26 25.27
N MET A 26 -3.77 18.69 25.32
CA MET A 26 -4.06 17.34 24.85
C MET A 26 -3.71 17.16 23.35
N VAL A 27 -4.19 18.06 22.47
CA VAL A 27 -3.90 17.99 21.04
C VAL A 27 -2.41 18.14 20.76
N LYS A 28 -1.72 19.06 21.44
CA LYS A 28 -0.26 19.19 21.31
C LYS A 28 0.47 17.93 21.74
N LEU A 29 0.07 17.28 22.83
CA LEU A 29 0.68 16.05 23.32
C LEU A 29 0.46 14.89 22.33
N ILE A 30 -0.74 14.75 21.76
CA ILE A 30 -1.03 13.76 20.71
C ILE A 30 -0.11 14.01 19.52
N SER A 31 -0.01 15.24 19.04
CA SER A 31 0.87 15.62 17.92
C SER A 31 2.34 15.28 18.19
N GLU A 32 2.84 15.50 19.40
CA GLU A 32 4.21 15.14 19.77
C GLU A 32 4.44 13.63 19.78
N GLU A 33 3.45 12.84 20.18
CA GLU A 33 3.52 11.39 20.09
C GLU A 33 3.51 10.89 18.63
N ASP A 34 2.69 11.50 17.77
CA ASP A 34 2.57 11.13 16.35
C ASP A 34 3.86 11.39 15.57
N LYS A 35 4.67 12.37 15.93
CA LYS A 35 5.99 12.62 15.30
C LYS A 35 6.95 11.43 15.34
N LYS A 36 6.75 10.50 16.28
CA LYS A 36 7.57 9.29 16.41
C LYS A 36 7.30 8.26 15.32
N VAL A 37 6.13 8.33 14.67
CA VAL A 37 5.68 7.31 13.71
C VAL A 37 6.58 7.25 12.49
N ALA A 38 6.87 8.39 11.87
CA ALA A 38 7.68 8.45 10.67
C ALA A 38 9.11 7.90 10.89
N ALA A 39 9.71 8.21 12.06
CA ALA A 39 11.01 7.68 12.42
C ALA A 39 10.98 6.16 12.63
N ALA A 40 9.93 5.64 13.28
CA ALA A 40 9.76 4.20 13.48
C ALA A 40 9.57 3.44 12.15
N VAL A 41 8.84 4.01 11.21
CA VAL A 41 8.70 3.44 9.86
C VAL A 41 10.01 3.54 9.07
N GLY A 42 10.72 4.66 9.16
CA GLY A 42 12.01 4.86 8.50
C GLY A 42 13.08 3.85 8.94
N ALA A 43 13.01 3.38 10.19
CA ALA A 43 13.91 2.34 10.70
C ALA A 43 13.71 0.97 10.01
N GLU A 44 12.56 0.74 9.37
CA GLU A 44 12.22 -0.48 8.63
C GLU A 44 12.48 -0.36 7.11
N ALA A 45 13.17 0.68 6.66
CA ALA A 45 13.35 0.98 5.23
C ALA A 45 13.93 -0.19 4.42
N GLU A 46 14.87 -0.93 4.98
CA GLU A 46 15.49 -2.09 4.31
C GLU A 46 14.49 -3.24 4.11
N HIS A 47 13.70 -3.57 5.13
CA HIS A 47 12.66 -4.59 5.04
C HIS A 47 11.55 -4.17 4.08
N ILE A 48 11.16 -2.88 4.10
CA ILE A 48 10.18 -2.33 3.17
C ILE A 48 10.70 -2.42 1.73
N ALA A 49 11.97 -2.08 1.49
CA ALA A 49 12.58 -2.18 0.16
C ALA A 49 12.58 -3.63 -0.37
N GLN A 50 12.97 -4.60 0.45
CA GLN A 50 12.91 -6.01 0.10
C GLN A 50 11.48 -6.45 -0.25
N ALA A 51 10.49 -6.03 0.53
CA ALA A 51 9.08 -6.33 0.29
C ALA A 51 8.59 -5.70 -1.03
N VAL A 52 8.97 -4.45 -1.33
CA VAL A 52 8.66 -3.77 -2.60
C VAL A 52 9.21 -4.57 -3.78
N ASP A 53 10.46 -5.04 -3.70
CA ASP A 53 11.10 -5.80 -4.78
C ASP A 53 10.38 -7.12 -5.04
N VAL A 54 9.99 -7.85 -3.98
CA VAL A 54 9.20 -9.09 -4.09
C VAL A 54 7.83 -8.82 -4.71
N ILE A 55 7.11 -7.80 -4.22
CA ILE A 55 5.78 -7.45 -4.75
C ILE A 55 5.88 -7.10 -6.24
N ALA A 56 6.81 -6.23 -6.62
CA ALA A 56 6.99 -5.83 -8.02
C ALA A 56 7.31 -7.02 -8.93
N ALA A 57 8.18 -7.93 -8.46
CA ALA A 57 8.54 -9.14 -9.22
C ALA A 57 7.33 -10.07 -9.44
N GLN A 58 6.47 -10.26 -8.44
CA GLN A 58 5.30 -11.11 -8.54
C GLN A 58 4.20 -10.47 -9.40
N LEU A 59 3.92 -9.18 -9.24
CA LEU A 59 2.97 -8.45 -10.09
C LEU A 59 3.39 -8.52 -11.57
N LYS A 60 4.68 -8.38 -11.87
CA LYS A 60 5.22 -8.53 -13.23
C LYS A 60 4.96 -9.93 -13.84
N GLN A 61 4.86 -10.96 -13.00
CA GLN A 61 4.57 -12.34 -13.43
C GLN A 61 3.07 -12.66 -13.47
N GLY A 62 2.21 -11.65 -13.29
CA GLY A 62 0.75 -11.80 -13.27
C GLY A 62 0.21 -12.32 -11.95
N GLY A 63 0.99 -12.23 -10.86
CA GLY A 63 0.52 -12.41 -9.49
C GLY A 63 -0.21 -11.18 -8.96
N ARG A 64 -0.71 -11.24 -7.73
CA ARG A 64 -1.49 -10.18 -7.08
C ARG A 64 -0.88 -9.80 -5.74
N LEU A 65 -1.08 -8.54 -5.33
CA LEU A 65 -0.81 -8.08 -3.98
C LEU A 65 -2.10 -8.21 -3.15
N VAL A 66 -2.05 -8.99 -2.08
CA VAL A 66 -3.22 -9.21 -1.22
C VAL A 66 -2.92 -8.76 0.20
N TYR A 67 -3.67 -7.80 0.69
CA TYR A 67 -3.67 -7.36 2.09
C TYR A 67 -4.67 -8.16 2.90
N SER A 68 -4.30 -8.58 4.12
CA SER A 68 -5.19 -9.26 5.04
C SER A 68 -5.04 -8.68 6.45
N GLY A 69 -6.16 -8.24 7.05
CA GLY A 69 -6.15 -7.62 8.36
C GLY A 69 -7.52 -7.59 9.03
N CYS A 70 -7.53 -7.19 10.31
CA CYS A 70 -8.76 -7.00 11.08
C CYS A 70 -8.92 -5.55 11.51
N GLY A 71 -10.17 -5.10 11.71
CA GLY A 71 -10.46 -3.76 12.23
C GLY A 71 -9.76 -2.66 11.45
N THR A 72 -8.99 -1.82 12.13
CA THR A 72 -8.22 -0.72 11.51
C THR A 72 -7.23 -1.24 10.48
N SER A 73 -6.49 -2.29 10.79
CA SER A 73 -5.48 -2.86 9.87
C SER A 73 -6.10 -3.36 8.56
N GLY A 74 -7.26 -4.06 8.63
CA GLY A 74 -7.99 -4.50 7.45
C GLY A 74 -8.55 -3.32 6.64
N ARG A 75 -9.09 -2.28 7.30
CA ARG A 75 -9.56 -1.06 6.62
C ARG A 75 -8.46 -0.33 5.89
N LEU A 76 -7.27 -0.25 6.46
CA LEU A 76 -6.10 0.37 5.81
C LEU A 76 -5.64 -0.42 4.58
N GLY A 77 -5.66 -1.77 4.64
CA GLY A 77 -5.40 -2.62 3.48
C GLY A 77 -6.42 -2.42 2.36
N VAL A 78 -7.71 -2.34 2.69
CA VAL A 78 -8.77 -2.03 1.71
C VAL A 78 -8.57 -0.62 1.13
N LEU A 79 -8.27 0.38 1.97
CA LEU A 79 -8.04 1.75 1.51
C LEU A 79 -6.90 1.82 0.49
N ASP A 80 -5.75 1.23 0.79
CA ASP A 80 -4.60 1.25 -0.11
C ASP A 80 -4.91 0.52 -1.44
N ALA A 81 -5.60 -0.62 -1.37
CA ALA A 81 -5.97 -1.40 -2.54
C ALA A 81 -6.91 -0.64 -3.50
N VAL A 82 -7.93 0.05 -2.98
CA VAL A 82 -8.90 0.77 -3.83
C VAL A 82 -8.36 2.05 -4.46
N GLU A 83 -7.26 2.59 -3.94
CA GLU A 83 -6.59 3.77 -4.51
C GLU A 83 -5.64 3.43 -5.68
N CYS A 84 -5.25 2.16 -5.85
CA CYS A 84 -4.36 1.74 -6.94
C CYS A 84 -4.98 1.88 -8.34
N PRO A 85 -6.23 1.45 -8.62
CA PRO A 85 -6.82 1.56 -9.94
C PRO A 85 -6.91 2.99 -10.49
N PRO A 86 -7.40 4.01 -9.77
CA PRO A 86 -7.46 5.38 -10.29
C PRO A 86 -6.09 6.02 -10.45
N THR A 87 -5.07 5.58 -9.66
CA THR A 87 -3.74 6.19 -9.63
C THR A 87 -2.81 5.58 -10.68
N TYR A 88 -2.83 4.26 -10.82
CA TYR A 88 -1.87 3.50 -11.62
C TYR A 88 -2.49 2.69 -12.75
N SER A 89 -3.80 2.86 -12.98
CA SER A 89 -4.58 2.06 -13.97
C SER A 89 -4.41 0.55 -13.78
N THR A 90 -4.26 0.10 -12.53
CA THR A 90 -4.27 -1.33 -12.21
C THR A 90 -5.67 -1.90 -12.41
N ASP A 91 -5.75 -3.20 -12.69
CA ASP A 91 -7.03 -3.90 -12.64
C ASP A 91 -7.50 -4.03 -11.17
N PRO A 92 -8.82 -3.94 -10.90
CA PRO A 92 -9.33 -4.02 -9.52
C PRO A 92 -8.96 -5.31 -8.78
N GLY A 93 -8.58 -6.36 -9.50
CA GLY A 93 -8.12 -7.63 -8.94
C GLY A 93 -6.61 -7.74 -8.74
N GLU A 94 -5.81 -6.75 -9.12
CA GLU A 94 -4.34 -6.78 -9.04
C GLU A 94 -3.85 -6.47 -7.61
N VAL A 95 -4.54 -5.56 -6.92
CA VAL A 95 -4.31 -5.26 -5.50
C VAL A 95 -5.62 -5.45 -4.75
N ILE A 96 -5.63 -6.34 -3.77
CA ILE A 96 -6.84 -6.76 -3.06
C ILE A 96 -6.70 -6.51 -1.56
N GLY A 97 -7.70 -5.93 -0.94
CA GLY A 97 -7.80 -5.79 0.52
C GLY A 97 -8.84 -6.75 1.10
N LEU A 98 -8.41 -7.64 1.99
CA LEU A 98 -9.28 -8.52 2.76
C LEU A 98 -9.39 -8.03 4.21
N ILE A 99 -10.60 -8.01 4.73
CA ILE A 99 -10.87 -7.65 6.12
C ILE A 99 -11.68 -8.75 6.82
N ALA A 100 -11.27 -9.13 8.02
CA ALA A 100 -12.02 -10.10 8.82
C ALA A 100 -13.47 -9.67 9.01
N GLY A 101 -14.40 -10.57 8.69
CA GLY A 101 -15.84 -10.29 8.69
C GLY A 101 -16.39 -9.74 7.37
N GLY A 102 -15.54 -9.60 6.33
CA GLY A 102 -15.94 -9.21 4.97
C GLY A 102 -16.30 -7.74 4.83
N ASN A 103 -16.91 -7.38 3.69
CA ASN A 103 -17.14 -5.97 3.30
C ASN A 103 -17.94 -5.15 4.34
N GLU A 104 -18.86 -5.75 5.07
CA GLU A 104 -19.61 -5.06 6.13
C GLU A 104 -18.69 -4.57 7.26
N ALA A 105 -17.58 -5.29 7.53
CA ALA A 105 -16.60 -4.91 8.55
C ALA A 105 -15.83 -3.64 8.25
N ILE A 106 -15.89 -3.14 7.01
CA ILE A 106 -15.35 -1.83 6.64
C ILE A 106 -16.07 -0.72 7.40
N PHE A 107 -17.40 -0.82 7.49
CA PHE A 107 -18.27 0.22 8.05
C PHE A 107 -18.65 -0.03 9.51
N ARG A 108 -18.75 -1.31 9.93
CA ARG A 108 -19.15 -1.69 11.28
C ARG A 108 -18.23 -2.77 11.83
N ALA A 109 -17.78 -2.60 13.10
CA ALA A 109 -16.99 -3.63 13.76
C ALA A 109 -17.80 -4.96 13.81
N LYS A 110 -17.15 -6.07 13.43
CA LYS A 110 -17.72 -7.40 13.50
C LYS A 110 -16.93 -8.18 14.55
N GLU A 111 -17.53 -8.34 15.72
CA GLU A 111 -16.90 -9.02 16.84
C GLU A 111 -16.67 -10.51 16.53
N GLY A 112 -15.60 -11.08 17.09
CA GLY A 112 -15.25 -12.49 16.94
C GLY A 112 -14.57 -12.87 15.62
N ALA A 113 -14.66 -12.05 14.57
CA ALA A 113 -14.04 -12.38 13.29
C ALA A 113 -12.49 -12.36 13.32
N GLU A 114 -11.90 -11.61 14.26
CA GLU A 114 -10.45 -11.54 14.43
C GLU A 114 -9.87 -12.80 15.08
N ASP A 115 -10.68 -13.53 15.87
CA ASP A 115 -10.26 -14.71 16.61
C ASP A 115 -10.36 -16.00 15.80
N ASP A 116 -10.92 -15.94 14.59
CA ASP A 116 -11.11 -17.08 13.71
C ASP A 116 -9.94 -17.26 12.73
N GLU A 117 -9.03 -18.18 13.06
CA GLU A 117 -7.88 -18.53 12.22
C GLU A 117 -8.32 -19.19 10.90
N ALA A 118 -9.37 -20.01 10.90
CA ALA A 118 -9.85 -20.68 9.70
C ALA A 118 -10.42 -19.71 8.67
N LEU A 119 -11.11 -18.66 9.14
CA LEU A 119 -11.69 -17.63 8.28
C LEU A 119 -10.63 -16.92 7.43
N GLY A 120 -9.44 -16.67 7.97
CA GLY A 120 -8.34 -16.05 7.20
C GLY A 120 -7.91 -16.90 6.00
N ALA A 121 -7.80 -18.21 6.19
CA ALA A 121 -7.50 -19.14 5.10
C ALA A 121 -8.67 -19.26 4.09
N GLU A 122 -9.91 -19.26 4.57
CA GLU A 122 -11.10 -19.34 3.71
C GLU A 122 -11.25 -18.13 2.81
N ASP A 123 -10.97 -16.92 3.31
CA ASP A 123 -11.06 -15.70 2.52
C ASP A 123 -10.01 -15.69 1.38
N LEU A 124 -8.82 -16.22 1.62
CA LEU A 124 -7.82 -16.43 0.56
C LEU A 124 -8.27 -17.47 -0.46
N LYS A 125 -8.88 -18.58 -0.03
CA LYS A 125 -9.44 -19.60 -0.94
C LYS A 125 -10.52 -19.02 -1.84
N LYS A 126 -11.42 -18.20 -1.30
CA LYS A 126 -12.52 -17.56 -2.06
C LYS A 126 -12.04 -16.73 -3.23
N ILE A 127 -10.88 -16.07 -3.10
CA ILE A 127 -10.27 -15.29 -4.19
C ILE A 127 -9.33 -16.11 -5.09
N GLY A 128 -9.22 -17.43 -4.87
CA GLY A 128 -8.31 -18.29 -5.62
C GLY A 128 -6.84 -17.89 -5.43
N PHE A 129 -6.43 -17.57 -4.19
CA PHE A 129 -5.05 -17.21 -3.87
C PHE A 129 -4.07 -18.35 -4.17
N GLY A 130 -2.96 -18.05 -4.81
CA GLY A 130 -1.98 -19.04 -5.27
C GLY A 130 -0.52 -18.62 -5.11
N SER A 131 0.39 -19.46 -5.60
CA SER A 131 1.85 -19.31 -5.41
C SER A 131 2.47 -18.06 -6.06
N LYS A 132 1.80 -17.45 -7.04
CA LYS A 132 2.26 -16.22 -7.68
C LYS A 132 1.88 -14.96 -6.90
N ASP A 133 0.92 -15.07 -5.99
CA ASP A 133 0.45 -13.93 -5.21
C ASP A 133 1.41 -13.61 -4.06
N VAL A 134 1.32 -12.37 -3.56
CA VAL A 134 2.02 -11.92 -2.36
C VAL A 134 0.97 -11.58 -1.30
N LEU A 135 1.08 -12.21 -0.12
CA LEU A 135 0.25 -11.85 1.01
C LEU A 135 0.98 -10.87 1.93
N VAL A 136 0.31 -9.79 2.30
CA VAL A 136 0.72 -8.90 3.39
C VAL A 136 -0.27 -9.05 4.54
N GLY A 137 0.15 -9.73 5.60
CA GLY A 137 -0.61 -9.88 6.83
C GLY A 137 -0.39 -8.68 7.77
N ILE A 138 -1.47 -8.02 8.20
CA ILE A 138 -1.41 -6.75 8.93
C ILE A 138 -2.09 -6.90 10.29
N ALA A 139 -1.30 -6.83 11.37
CA ALA A 139 -1.83 -6.88 12.75
C ALA A 139 -0.96 -6.05 13.69
N ALA A 140 -1.48 -4.98 14.26
CA ALA A 140 -0.70 -4.12 15.17
C ALA A 140 -0.11 -4.89 16.36
N SER A 141 -0.90 -5.77 17.00
CA SER A 141 -0.46 -6.66 18.07
C SER A 141 0.49 -7.76 17.59
N GLY A 142 0.44 -8.08 16.29
CA GLY A 142 1.18 -9.19 15.69
C GLY A 142 0.70 -10.58 16.11
N ARG A 143 -0.55 -10.72 16.60
CA ARG A 143 -1.09 -11.96 17.18
C ARG A 143 -2.47 -12.37 16.67
N THR A 144 -3.10 -11.57 15.85
CA THR A 144 -4.49 -11.75 15.37
C THR A 144 -4.65 -13.09 14.67
N PRO A 145 -5.48 -14.03 15.19
CA PRO A 145 -5.62 -15.38 14.64
C PRO A 145 -6.01 -15.39 13.17
N TYR A 146 -7.00 -14.58 12.75
CA TYR A 146 -7.39 -14.42 11.34
C TYR A 146 -6.18 -14.16 10.43
N VAL A 147 -5.30 -13.22 10.81
CA VAL A 147 -4.11 -12.86 10.01
C VAL A 147 -3.12 -14.01 9.97
N LEU A 148 -2.89 -14.68 11.11
CA LEU A 148 -2.01 -15.84 11.17
C LEU A 148 -2.51 -17.01 10.32
N GLY A 149 -3.83 -17.25 10.31
CA GLY A 149 -4.46 -18.24 9.46
C GLY A 149 -4.27 -17.97 7.98
N ALA A 150 -4.46 -16.70 7.56
CA ALA A 150 -4.18 -16.27 6.20
C ALA A 150 -2.69 -16.47 5.84
N MET A 151 -1.76 -16.04 6.69
CA MET A 151 -0.32 -16.17 6.47
C MET A 151 0.12 -17.64 6.38
N ASN A 152 -0.37 -18.48 7.27
CA ASN A 152 -0.08 -19.93 7.27
C ASN A 152 -0.62 -20.61 5.99
N TYR A 153 -1.82 -20.22 5.53
CA TYR A 153 -2.36 -20.72 4.28
C TYR A 153 -1.52 -20.29 3.07
N ALA A 154 -1.16 -18.99 2.98
CA ALA A 154 -0.33 -18.47 1.89
C ALA A 154 1.01 -19.18 1.79
N ARG A 155 1.69 -19.43 2.92
CA ARG A 155 2.94 -20.22 2.97
C ARG A 155 2.75 -21.63 2.43
N LYS A 156 1.65 -22.30 2.77
CA LYS A 156 1.33 -23.64 2.25
C LYS A 156 1.09 -23.64 0.74
N GLN A 157 0.63 -22.53 0.16
CA GLN A 157 0.51 -22.37 -1.29
C GLN A 157 1.86 -22.08 -1.97
N GLY A 158 2.96 -21.89 -1.24
CA GLY A 158 4.26 -21.51 -1.78
C GLY A 158 4.35 -20.03 -2.21
N ALA A 159 3.45 -19.19 -1.71
CA ALA A 159 3.44 -17.76 -1.99
C ALA A 159 4.36 -16.99 -1.02
N HIS A 160 4.80 -15.81 -1.43
CA HIS A 160 5.53 -14.89 -0.56
C HIS A 160 4.62 -14.30 0.52
N VAL A 161 5.12 -14.22 1.75
CA VAL A 161 4.37 -13.72 2.90
C VAL A 161 5.15 -12.64 3.62
N ILE A 162 4.59 -11.43 3.59
CA ILE A 162 5.07 -10.25 4.30
C ILE A 162 4.20 -10.05 5.54
N GLY A 163 4.81 -9.70 6.67
CA GLY A 163 4.08 -9.44 7.92
C GLY A 163 4.32 -8.01 8.39
N ILE A 164 3.25 -7.30 8.77
CA ILE A 164 3.33 -5.97 9.37
C ILE A 164 2.78 -6.03 10.80
N SER A 165 3.63 -5.71 11.79
CA SER A 165 3.22 -5.59 13.18
C SER A 165 3.88 -4.38 13.86
N CYS A 166 3.38 -3.98 15.05
CA CYS A 166 4.04 -2.95 15.87
C CYS A 166 4.66 -3.54 17.15
N ASN A 167 4.85 -4.86 17.18
CA ASN A 167 5.41 -5.61 18.30
C ASN A 167 6.52 -6.53 17.83
N PRO A 168 7.80 -6.22 18.08
CA PRO A 168 8.93 -7.11 17.81
C PRO A 168 8.79 -8.45 18.53
N GLY A 169 9.24 -9.53 17.89
CA GLY A 169 9.13 -10.89 18.40
C GLY A 169 7.73 -11.49 18.32
N SER A 170 6.81 -10.85 17.62
CA SER A 170 5.42 -11.29 17.48
C SER A 170 5.27 -12.56 16.62
N GLN A 171 4.08 -13.18 16.67
CA GLN A 171 3.76 -14.34 15.84
C GLN A 171 3.77 -14.00 14.36
N VAL A 172 3.24 -12.80 13.98
CA VAL A 172 3.26 -12.30 12.59
C VAL A 172 4.70 -12.21 12.09
N GLU A 173 5.62 -11.62 12.87
CA GLU A 173 7.03 -11.52 12.52
C GLU A 173 7.67 -12.89 12.30
N LYS A 174 7.41 -13.86 13.19
CA LYS A 174 7.95 -15.23 13.08
C LYS A 174 7.39 -16.04 11.92
N THR A 175 6.18 -15.70 11.46
CA THR A 175 5.52 -16.40 10.37
C THR A 175 5.88 -15.80 9.01
N ALA A 176 6.21 -14.53 8.95
CA ALA A 176 6.56 -13.82 7.73
C ALA A 176 7.92 -14.28 7.16
N GLU A 177 8.04 -14.22 5.84
CA GLU A 177 9.32 -14.28 5.12
C GLU A 177 10.06 -12.94 5.27
N ILE A 178 9.31 -11.83 5.10
CA ILE A 178 9.79 -10.46 5.33
C ILE A 178 8.90 -9.85 6.40
N ALA A 179 9.49 -9.49 7.53
CA ALA A 179 8.79 -8.84 8.63
C ALA A 179 9.12 -7.35 8.66
N ILE A 180 8.08 -6.51 8.73
CA ILE A 180 8.17 -5.05 8.85
C ILE A 180 7.55 -4.70 10.21
N THR A 181 8.38 -4.26 11.16
CA THR A 181 7.97 -4.12 12.55
C THR A 181 8.22 -2.71 13.11
N PRO A 182 7.59 -1.66 12.54
CA PRO A 182 7.72 -0.31 13.06
C PRO A 182 7.21 -0.24 14.50
N THR A 183 8.02 0.33 15.39
CA THR A 183 7.72 0.39 16.82
C THR A 183 7.54 1.85 17.27
N PRO A 184 6.35 2.48 17.08
CA PRO A 184 6.11 3.89 17.44
C PRO A 184 5.91 4.09 18.95
N GLY A 185 6.00 3.02 19.75
CA GLY A 185 5.80 3.03 21.19
C GLY A 185 4.32 2.96 21.62
N PRO A 186 4.07 2.98 22.96
CA PRO A 186 2.72 2.88 23.50
C PRO A 186 1.80 4.00 23.00
N GLU A 187 0.54 3.67 22.79
CA GLU A 187 -0.46 4.64 22.30
C GLU A 187 -0.78 5.75 23.32
N VAL A 188 -1.29 6.85 22.82
CA VAL A 188 -1.76 7.97 23.65
C VAL A 188 -2.90 7.52 24.58
N VAL A 189 -3.82 6.72 24.05
CA VAL A 189 -4.82 5.99 24.84
C VAL A 189 -4.42 4.53 24.78
N THR A 190 -4.09 3.95 25.91
CA THR A 190 -3.56 2.57 26.03
C THR A 190 -4.42 1.57 25.24
N GLY A 191 -3.79 0.75 24.42
CA GLY A 191 -4.45 -0.27 23.59
C GLY A 191 -5.18 0.27 22.36
N SER A 192 -5.26 1.59 22.15
CA SER A 192 -5.96 2.18 20.99
C SER A 192 -5.07 2.19 19.72
N THR A 193 -4.75 1.01 19.21
CA THR A 193 -3.82 0.80 18.09
C THR A 193 -4.28 1.38 16.74
N ARG A 194 -5.49 1.94 16.67
CA ARG A 194 -5.94 2.73 15.51
C ARG A 194 -5.18 4.05 15.32
N MET A 195 -4.39 4.50 16.33
CA MET A 195 -3.67 5.77 16.33
C MET A 195 -2.26 5.61 15.73
N LYS A 196 -1.19 5.64 16.52
CA LYS A 196 0.19 5.56 16.02
C LYS A 196 0.48 4.29 15.24
N SER A 197 0.03 3.14 15.74
CA SER A 197 0.19 1.86 15.05
C SER A 197 -0.54 1.85 13.71
N GLY A 198 -1.78 2.33 13.65
CA GLY A 198 -2.53 2.47 12.41
C GLY A 198 -1.84 3.43 11.43
N THR A 199 -1.32 4.56 11.90
CA THR A 199 -0.57 5.52 11.08
C THR A 199 0.71 4.87 10.51
N ALA A 200 1.45 4.12 11.32
CA ALA A 200 2.63 3.38 10.87
C ALA A 200 2.28 2.37 9.78
N GLN A 201 1.23 1.57 9.99
CA GLN A 201 0.74 0.61 8.99
C GLN A 201 0.37 1.32 7.68
N LYS A 202 -0.38 2.42 7.73
CA LYS A 202 -0.76 3.21 6.55
C LYS A 202 0.48 3.68 5.78
N MET A 203 1.50 4.17 6.46
CA MET A 203 2.74 4.61 5.82
C MET A 203 3.47 3.45 5.13
N VAL A 204 3.56 2.29 5.78
CA VAL A 204 4.16 1.08 5.20
C VAL A 204 3.39 0.64 3.96
N LEU A 205 2.06 0.51 4.04
CA LEU A 205 1.22 0.09 2.90
C LEU A 205 1.42 1.00 1.69
N ASN A 206 1.41 2.33 1.90
CA ASN A 206 1.66 3.27 0.81
C ASN A 206 3.07 3.13 0.21
N MET A 207 4.09 2.81 1.02
CA MET A 207 5.44 2.55 0.50
C MET A 207 5.48 1.26 -0.31
N LEU A 208 4.78 0.20 0.11
CA LEU A 208 4.72 -1.08 -0.59
C LEU A 208 4.04 -0.93 -1.95
N SER A 209 2.82 -0.41 -2.00
CA SER A 209 2.06 -0.26 -3.24
C SER A 209 2.72 0.74 -4.19
N THR A 210 3.02 1.95 -3.70
CA THR A 210 3.66 3.00 -4.53
C THR A 210 5.03 2.56 -5.02
N GLY A 211 5.86 1.97 -4.15
CA GLY A 211 7.18 1.47 -4.52
C GLY A 211 7.11 0.38 -5.61
N ALA A 212 6.20 -0.58 -5.46
CA ALA A 212 5.98 -1.60 -6.48
C ALA A 212 5.51 -1.00 -7.81
N MET A 213 4.58 -0.04 -7.79
CA MET A 213 4.10 0.63 -9.01
C MET A 213 5.20 1.47 -9.69
N ILE A 214 6.08 2.12 -8.92
CA ILE A 214 7.28 2.80 -9.46
C ILE A 214 8.19 1.78 -10.16
N LYS A 215 8.46 0.64 -9.53
CA LYS A 215 9.28 -0.44 -10.10
C LYS A 215 8.69 -1.03 -11.38
N LEU A 216 7.35 -1.05 -11.49
CA LEU A 216 6.61 -1.47 -12.69
C LEU A 216 6.52 -0.38 -13.78
N GLY A 217 7.20 0.76 -13.59
CA GLY A 217 7.23 1.84 -14.58
C GLY A 217 5.92 2.63 -14.68
N LYS A 218 5.08 2.62 -13.64
CA LYS A 218 3.82 3.38 -13.59
C LYS A 218 4.03 4.88 -13.35
N VAL A 219 5.29 5.31 -13.17
CA VAL A 219 5.68 6.68 -12.86
C VAL A 219 6.82 7.11 -13.77
N TYR A 220 6.85 8.38 -14.18
CA TYR A 220 7.95 9.00 -14.91
C TYR A 220 8.45 10.24 -14.15
N GLY A 221 9.70 10.23 -13.70
CA GLY A 221 10.15 11.14 -12.65
C GLY A 221 9.28 10.95 -11.40
N ASN A 222 8.55 11.98 -11.00
CA ASN A 222 7.52 11.93 -9.95
C ASN A 222 6.09 12.12 -10.49
N LEU A 223 5.91 11.98 -11.81
CA LEU A 223 4.63 12.19 -12.48
C LEU A 223 3.85 10.87 -12.61
N MET A 224 2.57 10.92 -12.29
CA MET A 224 1.64 9.81 -12.33
C MET A 224 1.15 9.57 -13.78
N VAL A 225 2.00 8.94 -14.61
CA VAL A 225 1.78 8.84 -16.07
C VAL A 225 0.81 7.75 -16.49
N ASP A 226 0.41 6.85 -15.57
CA ASP A 226 -0.59 5.81 -15.78
C ASP A 226 -1.97 6.16 -15.20
N VAL A 227 -2.22 7.44 -14.92
CA VAL A 227 -3.52 7.89 -14.42
C VAL A 227 -4.65 7.52 -15.39
N LYS A 228 -5.76 6.99 -14.88
CA LYS A 228 -6.96 6.66 -15.67
C LYS A 228 -7.89 7.88 -15.74
N PRO A 229 -8.11 8.49 -16.91
CA PRO A 229 -8.89 9.74 -17.07
C PRO A 229 -10.40 9.50 -17.01
N THR A 230 -10.93 9.06 -15.86
CA THR A 230 -12.34 8.70 -15.66
C THR A 230 -13.25 9.87 -15.35
N ASN A 231 -12.72 11.06 -15.11
CA ASN A 231 -13.48 12.28 -14.85
C ASN A 231 -12.72 13.52 -15.33
N ALA A 232 -13.42 14.68 -15.38
CA ALA A 232 -12.85 15.93 -15.88
C ALA A 232 -11.56 16.36 -15.17
N LYS A 233 -11.48 16.17 -13.85
CA LYS A 233 -10.27 16.48 -13.07
C LYS A 233 -9.08 15.61 -13.51
N LEU A 234 -9.30 14.34 -13.79
CA LEU A 234 -8.23 13.42 -14.21
C LEU A 234 -7.82 13.66 -15.65
N VAL A 235 -8.76 14.03 -16.53
CA VAL A 235 -8.45 14.50 -17.90
C VAL A 235 -7.55 15.73 -17.86
N GLU A 236 -7.90 16.73 -17.06
CA GLU A 236 -7.09 17.95 -16.88
C GLU A 236 -5.69 17.59 -16.30
N ARG A 237 -5.64 16.66 -15.39
CA ARG A 237 -4.37 16.17 -14.83
C ARG A 237 -3.48 15.53 -15.89
N CYS A 238 -4.04 14.71 -16.81
CA CYS A 238 -3.28 14.13 -17.93
C CYS A 238 -2.62 15.22 -18.78
N LYS A 239 -3.33 16.31 -19.10
CA LYS A 239 -2.79 17.42 -19.89
C LYS A 239 -1.60 18.09 -19.19
N ARG A 240 -1.76 18.39 -17.91
CA ARG A 240 -0.65 18.98 -17.11
C ARG A 240 0.55 18.05 -16.99
N ILE A 241 0.33 16.76 -16.78
CA ILE A 241 1.41 15.76 -16.73
C ILE A 241 2.20 15.77 -18.05
N VAL A 242 1.50 15.80 -19.20
CA VAL A 242 2.18 15.82 -20.51
C VAL A 242 2.97 17.12 -20.69
N CYS A 243 2.40 18.28 -20.36
CA CYS A 243 3.12 19.56 -20.39
C CYS A 243 4.39 19.53 -19.52
N GLU A 244 4.26 19.07 -18.28
CA GLU A 244 5.39 19.00 -17.33
C GLU A 244 6.47 18.01 -17.78
N ALA A 245 6.08 16.87 -18.35
CA ALA A 245 7.00 15.85 -18.81
C ALA A 245 7.75 16.21 -20.08
N THR A 246 7.16 17.04 -20.96
CA THR A 246 7.68 17.29 -22.32
C THR A 246 8.09 18.74 -22.55
N GLY A 247 7.59 19.68 -21.75
CA GLY A 247 7.81 21.10 -21.91
C GLY A 247 6.97 21.77 -23.01
N VAL A 248 6.02 21.04 -23.66
CA VAL A 248 5.13 21.60 -24.68
C VAL A 248 4.03 22.44 -24.05
N ASP A 249 3.40 23.29 -24.86
CA ASP A 249 2.23 24.06 -24.45
C ASP A 249 0.98 23.17 -24.27
N TYR A 250 -0.06 23.73 -23.68
CA TYR A 250 -1.28 23.04 -23.32
C TYR A 250 -2.07 22.50 -24.53
N ASP A 251 -2.08 23.24 -25.64
CA ASP A 251 -2.82 22.86 -26.85
C ASP A 251 -2.11 21.68 -27.53
N THR A 252 -0.80 21.74 -27.69
CA THR A 252 0.03 20.63 -28.19
C THR A 252 -0.13 19.37 -27.35
N ALA A 253 -0.12 19.50 -26.01
CA ALA A 253 -0.35 18.36 -25.10
C ALA A 253 -1.75 17.78 -25.25
N THR A 254 -2.76 18.64 -25.43
CA THR A 254 -4.16 18.22 -25.65
C THR A 254 -4.31 17.43 -26.93
N GLU A 255 -3.78 17.94 -28.06
CA GLU A 255 -3.83 17.25 -29.36
C GLU A 255 -3.12 15.89 -29.31
N ALA A 256 -1.98 15.79 -28.65
CA ALA A 256 -1.28 14.52 -28.50
C ALA A 256 -2.08 13.50 -27.69
N LEU A 257 -2.72 13.94 -26.60
CA LEU A 257 -3.59 13.09 -25.78
C LEU A 257 -4.84 12.64 -26.53
N GLU A 258 -5.47 13.50 -27.31
CA GLU A 258 -6.64 13.15 -28.15
C GLU A 258 -6.28 12.06 -29.16
N LYS A 259 -5.11 12.15 -29.81
CA LYS A 259 -4.63 11.16 -30.76
C LYS A 259 -4.44 9.77 -30.15
N CYS A 260 -4.05 9.68 -28.88
CA CYS A 260 -3.74 8.40 -28.21
C CYS A 260 -4.79 7.99 -27.14
N GLY A 261 -6.00 8.55 -27.15
CA GLY A 261 -7.07 8.20 -26.23
C GLY A 261 -6.75 8.56 -24.77
N TYR A 262 -6.12 9.70 -24.54
CA TYR A 262 -5.73 10.23 -23.23
C TYR A 262 -4.77 9.34 -22.42
N ARG A 263 -3.97 8.52 -23.09
CA ARG A 263 -2.90 7.74 -22.46
C ARG A 263 -1.65 8.59 -22.32
N ALA A 264 -1.43 9.16 -21.12
CA ALA A 264 -0.37 10.15 -20.90
C ALA A 264 1.04 9.60 -21.25
N LYS A 265 1.36 8.34 -20.91
CA LYS A 265 2.61 7.70 -21.31
C LYS A 265 2.86 7.74 -22.82
N VAL A 266 1.85 7.36 -23.60
CA VAL A 266 1.94 7.30 -25.07
C VAL A 266 2.14 8.71 -25.61
N ALA A 267 1.36 9.70 -25.15
CA ALA A 267 1.52 11.10 -25.54
C ALA A 267 2.91 11.65 -25.24
N ILE A 268 3.48 11.33 -24.07
CA ILE A 268 4.84 11.74 -23.69
C ILE A 268 5.87 11.15 -24.65
N VAL A 269 5.80 9.85 -24.93
CA VAL A 269 6.74 9.19 -25.85
C VAL A 269 6.61 9.78 -27.26
N MET A 270 5.39 9.94 -27.79
CA MET A 270 5.15 10.60 -29.08
C MET A 270 5.84 11.96 -29.19
N LEU A 271 5.62 12.81 -28.19
CA LEU A 271 6.13 14.20 -28.20
C LEU A 271 7.65 14.27 -28.05
N LYS A 272 8.23 13.39 -27.22
CA LYS A 272 9.69 13.38 -26.98
C LYS A 272 10.48 12.72 -28.12
N THR A 273 9.89 11.80 -28.85
CA THR A 273 10.59 11.04 -29.92
C THR A 273 10.16 11.46 -31.33
N GLY A 274 9.08 12.23 -31.46
CA GLY A 274 8.47 12.56 -32.77
C GLY A 274 7.77 11.37 -33.44
N SER A 275 7.50 10.28 -32.69
CA SER A 275 6.88 9.06 -33.22
C SER A 275 5.35 9.20 -33.29
N ASP A 276 4.71 8.36 -34.09
CA ASP A 276 3.26 8.20 -34.06
C ASP A 276 2.81 7.34 -32.85
N VAL A 277 1.48 7.16 -32.70
CA VAL A 277 0.89 6.39 -31.59
C VAL A 277 1.40 4.93 -31.58
N HIS A 278 1.45 4.29 -32.73
CA HIS A 278 1.82 2.89 -32.85
C HIS A 278 3.29 2.68 -32.48
N GLU A 279 4.19 3.51 -32.99
CA GLU A 279 5.60 3.46 -32.68
C GLU A 279 5.86 3.77 -31.18
N ALA A 280 5.13 4.74 -30.62
CA ALA A 280 5.22 5.06 -29.19
C ALA A 280 4.79 3.88 -28.29
N GLU A 281 3.74 3.15 -28.69
CA GLU A 281 3.30 1.93 -28.00
C GLU A 281 4.35 0.83 -28.09
N GLN A 282 4.90 0.58 -29.26
CA GLN A 282 5.98 -0.41 -29.43
C GLN A 282 7.22 -0.09 -28.60
N ARG A 283 7.61 1.19 -28.52
CA ARG A 283 8.71 1.64 -27.65
C ARG A 283 8.42 1.36 -26.19
N LEU A 284 7.22 1.68 -25.73
CA LEU A 284 6.81 1.40 -24.35
C LEU A 284 6.79 -0.10 -24.05
N GLU A 285 6.27 -0.91 -24.96
CA GLU A 285 6.24 -2.37 -24.81
C GLU A 285 7.65 -2.96 -24.74
N ALA A 286 8.55 -2.54 -25.61
CA ALA A 286 9.95 -2.97 -25.61
C ALA A 286 10.70 -2.63 -24.33
N HIS A 287 10.24 -1.60 -23.59
CA HIS A 287 10.84 -1.13 -22.34
C HIS A 287 9.92 -1.35 -21.13
N GLU A 288 9.02 -2.34 -21.16
CA GLU A 288 8.16 -2.73 -20.05
C GLU A 288 7.31 -1.56 -19.48
N GLY A 289 6.88 -0.66 -20.36
CA GLY A 289 6.08 0.51 -20.00
C GLY A 289 6.86 1.65 -19.35
N ARG A 290 8.19 1.60 -19.30
CA ARG A 290 9.05 2.63 -18.67
C ARG A 290 9.30 3.76 -19.65
N VAL A 291 8.71 4.93 -19.39
CA VAL A 291 8.80 6.10 -20.27
C VAL A 291 10.27 6.55 -20.46
N ALA A 292 11.05 6.66 -19.39
CA ALA A 292 12.45 7.10 -19.47
C ALA A 292 13.25 6.27 -20.51
N GLN A 293 13.15 4.95 -20.42
CA GLN A 293 13.83 4.05 -21.35
C GLN A 293 13.25 4.12 -22.76
N ALA A 294 11.92 4.23 -22.90
CA ALA A 294 11.25 4.34 -24.20
C ALA A 294 11.64 5.62 -24.97
N VAL A 295 12.02 6.68 -24.27
CA VAL A 295 12.51 7.94 -24.88
C VAL A 295 14.04 8.05 -24.94
N GLY A 296 14.77 7.02 -24.50
CA GLY A 296 16.24 6.99 -24.55
C GLY A 296 16.92 7.75 -23.39
N GLU A 297 16.24 7.99 -22.30
CA GLU A 297 16.79 8.54 -21.05
C GLU A 297 17.25 7.38 -20.14
N ASN A 298 18.39 7.55 -19.46
CA ASN A 298 18.95 6.55 -18.52
C ASN A 298 18.42 6.72 -17.09
#